data_05f2655af132baba14c08507b6f46e83
#
_entry.id   05f2655af132baba14c08507b6f46e83
#
_cell.length_a   1.000
_cell.length_b   1.000
_cell.length_c   1.000
_cell.angle_alpha   90.00
_cell.angle_beta   90.00
_cell.angle_gamma   90.00
#
_symmetry.space_group_name_H-M   'P 1'
#
loop_
_entity.id
_entity.type
_entity.pdbx_description
1 polymer ?
#
loop_
_entity_poly.entity_id
_entity_poly.type
_entity_poly.pdbx_seq_one_letter_code
_entity_poly.pdbx_strand_id
1 'polypeptide(L)'
;SIADEQVNTALSQYAIQGVEFSYRKLADLSIYKGTAADGHQETVPLYAFTENTKSGSKETIDFLSALGLTTNDAYRTDHDGKQNRVWYFKSDVLVEALDHALQTNATSTKDALEKYMAANGGTAMPETDENGYSKVDGLAQGLYLLVETRVPENVTSTTAPFLVSLPMTTVDGSEWNYDLTLYPKNETGNPTLEKTVRESKADTGKNAGKTDDITDGYNHTATASDGDVVEYQVTSTLPTITSPATALTTYTFVDNLSKGIQYNKNDVKLEFFRDKACTDLVAAWTETDGKFTASYTDYDPANGSSM
;
A
#
# COMPACT_ATOMS: atom_id res chain seq x y z
N SER A 1 -11.65 -16.70 -19.16
CA SER A 1 -13.14 -16.82 -19.02
C SER A 1 -13.80 -15.46 -19.25
N ILE A 2 -15.11 -15.42 -19.53
CA ILE A 2 -15.85 -14.16 -19.74
C ILE A 2 -15.76 -13.25 -18.50
N ALA A 3 -15.69 -13.83 -17.32
CA ALA A 3 -15.53 -13.08 -16.07
C ALA A 3 -14.18 -12.38 -15.98
N ASP A 4 -13.10 -13.02 -16.43
CA ASP A 4 -11.75 -12.42 -16.40
C ASP A 4 -11.63 -11.27 -17.40
N GLU A 5 -12.25 -11.38 -18.58
CA GLU A 5 -12.26 -10.32 -19.59
C GLU A 5 -13.02 -9.07 -19.11
N GLN A 6 -14.16 -9.26 -18.44
CA GLN A 6 -14.92 -8.16 -17.85
C GLN A 6 -14.18 -7.47 -16.70
N VAL A 7 -13.53 -8.24 -15.82
CA VAL A 7 -12.70 -7.71 -14.73
C VAL A 7 -11.50 -6.94 -15.31
N ASN A 8 -10.83 -7.50 -16.32
CA ASN A 8 -9.70 -6.85 -16.98
C ASN A 8 -10.11 -5.54 -17.64
N THR A 9 -11.26 -5.48 -18.31
CA THR A 9 -11.76 -4.23 -18.90
C THR A 9 -12.09 -3.19 -17.84
N ALA A 10 -12.69 -3.58 -16.72
CA ALA A 10 -13.03 -2.67 -15.63
C ALA A 10 -11.78 -2.13 -14.91
N LEU A 11 -10.71 -2.92 -14.82
CA LEU A 11 -9.46 -2.57 -14.14
C LEU A 11 -8.44 -1.87 -15.05
N SER A 12 -8.61 -1.89 -16.37
CA SER A 12 -7.64 -1.32 -17.31
C SER A 12 -7.34 0.16 -17.08
N GLN A 13 -8.32 0.93 -16.59
CA GLN A 13 -8.14 2.34 -16.24
C GLN A 13 -7.21 2.55 -15.03
N TYR A 14 -6.94 1.50 -14.25
CA TYR A 14 -6.04 1.50 -13.09
C TYR A 14 -4.72 0.78 -13.38
N ALA A 15 -4.48 0.42 -14.62
CA ALA A 15 -3.26 -0.25 -15.04
C ALA A 15 -2.04 0.65 -14.80
N ILE A 16 -0.99 0.07 -14.23
CA ILE A 16 0.29 0.77 -13.99
C ILE A 16 1.36 0.03 -14.78
N GLN A 17 1.97 0.75 -15.73
CA GLN A 17 3.10 0.25 -16.51
C GLN A 17 4.42 0.42 -15.72
N GLY A 18 5.35 -0.51 -15.90
CA GLY A 18 6.70 -0.41 -15.36
C GLY A 18 6.85 -0.90 -13.91
N VAL A 19 5.86 -1.60 -13.38
CA VAL A 19 5.98 -2.30 -12.08
C VAL A 19 6.70 -3.62 -12.30
N GLU A 20 7.69 -3.93 -11.45
CA GLU A 20 8.39 -5.20 -11.46
C GLU A 20 8.16 -5.95 -10.14
N PHE A 21 7.81 -7.22 -10.26
CA PHE A 21 7.80 -8.16 -9.14
C PHE A 21 8.96 -9.14 -9.28
N SER A 22 9.49 -9.58 -8.16
CA SER A 22 10.35 -10.76 -8.12
C SER A 22 9.63 -11.90 -7.42
N TYR A 23 9.85 -13.11 -7.87
CA TYR A 23 9.29 -14.30 -7.26
C TYR A 23 10.38 -15.30 -6.86
N ARG A 24 10.09 -16.12 -5.86
CA ARG A 24 10.90 -17.24 -5.45
C ARG A 24 10.04 -18.38 -4.97
N LYS A 25 10.33 -19.58 -5.45
CA LYS A 25 9.76 -20.81 -4.90
C LYS A 25 10.39 -21.08 -3.53
N LEU A 26 9.56 -21.17 -2.51
CA LEU A 26 9.95 -21.40 -1.11
C LEU A 26 9.96 -22.88 -0.75
N ALA A 27 8.91 -23.61 -1.19
CA ALA A 27 8.65 -24.97 -0.77
C ALA A 27 7.90 -25.77 -1.83
N ASP A 28 8.07 -27.09 -1.81
CA ASP A 28 7.31 -28.01 -2.65
C ASP A 28 5.95 -28.33 -2.05
N LEU A 29 4.93 -28.46 -2.90
CA LEU A 29 3.62 -28.95 -2.46
C LEU A 29 3.72 -30.46 -2.15
N SER A 30 3.26 -30.85 -0.99
CA SER A 30 3.21 -32.24 -0.52
C SER A 30 1.82 -32.56 0.02
N ILE A 31 1.25 -33.65 -0.42
CA ILE A 31 -0.04 -34.12 0.09
C ILE A 31 0.20 -35.17 1.17
N TYR A 32 -0.07 -34.77 2.42
CA TYR A 32 0.02 -35.67 3.56
C TYR A 32 -1.29 -36.42 3.73
N LYS A 33 -1.20 -37.74 3.89
CA LYS A 33 -2.32 -38.59 4.27
C LYS A 33 -2.00 -39.23 5.60
N GLY A 34 -2.81 -38.97 6.57
CA GLY A 34 -2.58 -39.41 7.96
C GLY A 34 -3.88 -39.66 8.69
N THR A 35 -3.75 -39.96 9.99
CA THR A 35 -4.88 -40.11 10.91
C THR A 35 -4.85 -38.93 11.86
N ALA A 36 -5.91 -38.17 11.91
CA ALA A 36 -6.07 -37.06 12.84
C ALA A 36 -6.17 -37.54 14.29
N ALA A 37 -6.03 -36.64 15.26
CA ALA A 37 -6.03 -36.96 16.68
C ALA A 37 -7.35 -37.63 17.17
N ASP A 38 -8.46 -37.38 16.47
CA ASP A 38 -9.77 -37.98 16.73
C ASP A 38 -9.99 -39.31 15.99
N GLY A 39 -8.98 -39.81 15.25
CA GLY A 39 -8.98 -41.10 14.57
C GLY A 39 -9.51 -41.12 13.13
N HIS A 40 -9.98 -39.99 12.59
CA HIS A 40 -10.39 -39.97 11.19
C HIS A 40 -9.17 -39.84 10.24
N GLN A 41 -9.34 -40.35 9.00
CA GLN A 41 -8.33 -40.18 7.96
C GLN A 41 -8.36 -38.76 7.43
N GLU A 42 -7.23 -38.07 7.43
CA GLU A 42 -7.10 -36.73 6.88
C GLU A 42 -6.16 -36.71 5.65
N THR A 43 -6.48 -35.80 4.74
CA THR A 43 -5.62 -35.46 3.60
C THR A 43 -5.32 -33.98 3.70
N VAL A 44 -4.08 -33.62 3.96
CA VAL A 44 -3.67 -32.23 4.23
C VAL A 44 -2.63 -31.80 3.19
N PRO A 45 -2.86 -30.73 2.43
CA PRO A 45 -1.84 -30.09 1.63
C PRO A 45 -0.84 -29.38 2.55
N LEU A 46 0.42 -29.70 2.40
CA LEU A 46 1.52 -29.15 3.17
C LEU A 46 2.59 -28.61 2.24
N TYR A 47 3.34 -27.63 2.71
CA TYR A 47 4.50 -27.08 2.01
C TYR A 47 5.77 -27.59 2.66
N ALA A 48 6.57 -28.30 1.87
CA ALA A 48 7.81 -28.95 2.28
C ALA A 48 9.01 -28.04 2.05
N PHE A 49 9.55 -27.51 3.12
CA PHE A 49 10.79 -26.75 3.13
C PHE A 49 11.95 -27.73 3.37
N THR A 50 12.73 -27.99 2.36
CA THR A 50 13.85 -28.94 2.44
C THR A 50 15.15 -28.20 2.74
N GLU A 51 15.94 -28.74 3.66
CA GLU A 51 17.27 -28.25 3.99
C GLU A 51 18.14 -28.14 2.72
N ASN A 52 18.72 -26.95 2.51
CA ASN A 52 19.54 -26.72 1.33
C ASN A 52 20.93 -27.36 1.49
N THR A 53 21.36 -28.07 0.48
CA THR A 53 22.69 -28.73 0.49
C THR A 53 23.89 -27.77 0.57
N LYS A 54 23.70 -26.48 0.19
CA LYS A 54 24.73 -25.44 0.22
C LYS A 54 24.70 -24.58 1.49
N SER A 55 23.50 -24.24 1.95
CA SER A 55 23.28 -23.33 3.08
C SER A 55 22.71 -24.02 4.33
N GLY A 56 22.54 -25.34 4.31
CA GLY A 56 21.88 -26.07 5.37
C GLY A 56 20.44 -25.56 5.57
N SER A 57 20.06 -25.31 6.81
CA SER A 57 18.72 -24.77 7.15
C SER A 57 18.58 -23.25 7.06
N LYS A 58 19.66 -22.53 6.72
CA LYS A 58 19.71 -21.07 6.80
C LYS A 58 18.62 -20.39 5.97
N GLU A 59 18.41 -20.82 4.73
CA GLU A 59 17.41 -20.24 3.85
C GLU A 59 16.00 -20.33 4.45
N THR A 60 15.62 -21.51 4.93
CA THR A 60 14.32 -21.72 5.57
C THR A 60 14.19 -20.90 6.85
N ILE A 61 15.24 -20.87 7.69
CA ILE A 61 15.24 -20.11 8.95
C ILE A 61 15.11 -18.60 8.68
N ASP A 62 15.83 -18.06 7.71
CA ASP A 62 15.77 -16.64 7.37
C ASP A 62 14.35 -16.24 6.91
N PHE A 63 13.72 -17.07 6.07
CA PHE A 63 12.34 -16.84 5.66
C PHE A 63 11.36 -16.92 6.84
N LEU A 64 11.39 -18.00 7.62
CA LEU A 64 10.49 -18.17 8.77
C LEU A 64 10.68 -17.04 9.79
N SER A 65 11.93 -16.64 10.06
CA SER A 65 12.22 -15.53 10.99
C SER A 65 11.64 -14.18 10.53
N ALA A 66 11.60 -13.93 9.21
CA ALA A 66 10.97 -12.73 8.68
C ALA A 66 9.46 -12.69 8.96
N LEU A 67 8.85 -13.84 9.18
CA LEU A 67 7.44 -13.99 9.54
C LEU A 67 7.22 -14.12 11.06
N GLY A 68 8.30 -14.11 11.86
CA GLY A 68 8.21 -14.38 13.30
C GLY A 68 8.01 -15.86 13.64
N LEU A 69 8.25 -16.76 12.70
CA LEU A 69 8.16 -18.21 12.87
C LEU A 69 9.52 -18.86 13.07
N THR A 70 9.49 -20.08 13.53
CA THR A 70 10.63 -20.99 13.67
C THR A 70 10.34 -22.34 13.03
N THR A 71 11.33 -23.19 12.93
CA THR A 71 11.15 -24.58 12.46
C THR A 71 10.30 -25.43 13.43
N ASN A 72 10.12 -25.00 14.69
CA ASN A 72 9.26 -25.68 15.67
C ASN A 72 7.77 -25.46 15.40
N ASP A 73 7.41 -24.46 14.60
CA ASP A 73 6.03 -24.18 14.19
C ASP A 73 5.58 -25.05 13.02
N ALA A 74 6.46 -25.91 12.52
CA ALA A 74 6.14 -26.88 11.47
C ALA A 74 5.07 -27.88 11.95
N TYR A 75 4.11 -28.20 11.09
CA TYR A 75 3.13 -29.26 11.33
C TYR A 75 3.78 -30.61 11.59
N ARG A 76 4.87 -30.90 10.84
CA ARG A 76 5.74 -32.06 11.05
C ARG A 76 7.14 -31.79 10.52
N THR A 77 8.09 -32.57 11.02
CA THR A 77 9.48 -32.62 10.51
C THR A 77 9.83 -34.05 10.12
N ASP A 78 10.54 -34.19 9.02
CA ASP A 78 10.96 -35.48 8.50
C ASP A 78 12.37 -35.34 7.86
N HIS A 79 12.87 -36.44 7.23
CA HIS A 79 14.08 -36.43 6.42
C HIS A 79 13.73 -36.89 5.02
N ASP A 80 14.36 -36.26 4.02
CA ASP A 80 14.34 -36.79 2.65
C ASP A 80 15.18 -38.08 2.52
N GLY A 81 15.07 -38.74 1.39
CA GLY A 81 15.88 -39.95 1.12
C GLY A 81 17.41 -39.70 1.11
N LYS A 82 17.86 -38.44 1.28
CA LYS A 82 19.25 -38.00 1.37
C LYS A 82 19.66 -37.53 2.77
N GLN A 83 18.81 -37.75 3.74
CA GLN A 83 18.98 -37.33 5.13
C GLN A 83 18.94 -35.83 5.39
N ASN A 84 18.50 -35.00 4.43
CA ASN A 84 18.23 -33.61 4.71
C ASN A 84 16.91 -33.47 5.50
N ARG A 85 16.86 -32.54 6.43
CA ARG A 85 15.62 -32.22 7.16
C ARG A 85 14.61 -31.59 6.23
N VAL A 86 13.34 -31.91 6.44
CA VAL A 86 12.20 -31.34 5.73
C VAL A 86 11.18 -30.91 6.77
N TRP A 87 10.82 -29.63 6.73
CA TRP A 87 9.79 -29.04 7.59
C TRP A 87 8.54 -28.80 6.77
N TYR A 88 7.44 -29.33 7.24
CA TYR A 88 6.15 -29.25 6.56
C TYR A 88 5.26 -28.25 7.26
N PHE A 89 4.81 -27.24 6.55
CA PHE A 89 3.91 -26.22 7.06
C PHE A 89 2.57 -26.27 6.35
N LYS A 90 1.49 -25.95 7.07
CA LYS A 90 0.20 -25.64 6.48
C LYS A 90 0.24 -24.22 5.89
N SER A 91 -0.51 -23.98 4.82
CA SER A 91 -0.55 -22.66 4.19
C SER A 91 -1.13 -21.57 5.09
N ASP A 92 -2.17 -21.89 5.86
CA ASP A 92 -2.80 -20.97 6.80
C ASP A 92 -1.81 -20.42 7.83
N VAL A 93 -0.98 -21.27 8.43
CA VAL A 93 0.08 -20.85 9.37
C VAL A 93 1.03 -19.83 8.76
N LEU A 94 1.45 -20.05 7.51
CA LEU A 94 2.39 -19.15 6.82
C LEU A 94 1.73 -17.84 6.40
N VAL A 95 0.50 -17.88 5.92
CA VAL A 95 -0.26 -16.70 5.50
C VAL A 95 -0.61 -15.84 6.72
N GLU A 96 -1.15 -16.44 7.78
CA GLU A 96 -1.48 -15.72 9.00
C GLU A 96 -0.24 -15.08 9.65
N ALA A 97 0.90 -15.78 9.63
CA ALA A 97 2.15 -15.23 10.16
C ALA A 97 2.64 -14.04 9.33
N LEU A 98 2.58 -14.12 7.99
CA LEU A 98 2.93 -13.00 7.11
C LEU A 98 2.01 -11.81 7.34
N ASP A 99 0.70 -12.04 7.39
CA ASP A 99 -0.29 -10.99 7.64
C ASP A 99 -0.06 -10.32 9.00
N HIS A 100 0.19 -11.12 10.04
CA HIS A 100 0.48 -10.59 11.37
C HIS A 100 1.78 -9.77 11.40
N ALA A 101 2.86 -10.26 10.75
CA ALA A 101 4.12 -9.54 10.67
C ALA A 101 3.98 -8.20 9.93
N LEU A 102 3.22 -8.18 8.82
CA LEU A 102 2.92 -6.96 8.08
C LEU A 102 2.04 -5.98 8.86
N GLN A 103 1.06 -6.47 9.61
CA GLN A 103 0.22 -5.62 10.47
C GLN A 103 1.00 -5.03 11.64
N THR A 104 1.95 -5.77 12.20
CA THR A 104 2.72 -5.35 13.37
C THR A 104 3.85 -4.41 12.99
N ASN A 105 4.57 -4.70 11.90
CA ASN A 105 5.70 -3.89 11.42
C ASN A 105 5.93 -4.09 9.91
N ALA A 106 5.10 -3.43 9.10
CA ALA A 106 5.12 -3.55 7.65
C ALA A 106 6.50 -3.28 7.04
N THR A 107 7.16 -2.20 7.44
CA THR A 107 8.46 -1.79 6.88
C THR A 107 9.54 -2.81 7.17
N SER A 108 9.70 -3.24 8.42
CA SER A 108 10.72 -4.22 8.80
C SER A 108 10.49 -5.58 8.15
N THR A 109 9.23 -6.01 8.05
CA THR A 109 8.86 -7.28 7.41
C THR A 109 9.16 -7.24 5.90
N LYS A 110 8.78 -6.15 5.23
CA LYS A 110 9.10 -5.93 3.82
C LYS A 110 10.60 -5.96 3.58
N ASP A 111 11.38 -5.18 4.32
CA ASP A 111 12.84 -5.12 4.21
C ASP A 111 13.49 -6.49 4.44
N ALA A 112 13.00 -7.28 5.41
CA ALA A 112 13.49 -8.62 5.68
C ALA A 112 13.24 -9.57 4.50
N LEU A 113 12.05 -9.52 3.90
CA LEU A 113 11.68 -10.35 2.75
C LEU A 113 12.40 -9.92 1.48
N GLU A 114 12.62 -8.64 1.26
CA GLU A 114 13.45 -8.13 0.15
C GLU A 114 14.90 -8.59 0.27
N LYS A 115 15.49 -8.50 1.45
CA LYS A 115 16.84 -9.02 1.75
C LYS A 115 16.91 -10.53 1.56
N TYR A 116 15.86 -11.25 2.00
CA TYR A 116 15.76 -12.69 1.77
C TYR A 116 15.75 -13.02 0.27
N MET A 117 14.96 -12.33 -0.55
CA MET A 117 14.90 -12.49 -2.00
C MET A 117 16.28 -12.24 -2.65
N ALA A 118 16.93 -11.14 -2.30
CA ALA A 118 18.24 -10.78 -2.83
C ALA A 118 19.32 -11.81 -2.46
N ALA A 119 19.30 -12.32 -1.23
CA ALA A 119 20.29 -13.29 -0.74
C ALA A 119 20.11 -14.70 -1.34
N ASN A 120 18.88 -15.09 -1.67
CA ASN A 120 18.54 -16.45 -2.06
C ASN A 120 18.19 -16.61 -3.55
N GLY A 121 18.35 -15.58 -4.38
CA GLY A 121 18.17 -15.66 -5.83
C GLY A 121 16.70 -15.56 -6.26
N GLY A 122 16.00 -14.53 -5.82
CA GLY A 122 14.72 -14.14 -6.38
C GLY A 122 14.84 -13.88 -7.88
N THR A 123 13.85 -14.30 -8.64
CA THR A 123 13.80 -14.13 -10.10
C THR A 123 12.86 -12.97 -10.43
N ALA A 124 13.38 -11.99 -11.18
CA ALA A 124 12.56 -10.86 -11.64
C ALA A 124 11.53 -11.35 -12.68
N MET A 125 10.31 -10.86 -12.57
CA MET A 125 9.29 -10.95 -13.62
C MET A 125 9.54 -9.86 -14.67
N PRO A 126 9.02 -10.01 -15.88
CA PRO A 126 8.94 -8.87 -16.81
C PRO A 126 8.21 -7.70 -16.15
N GLU A 127 8.60 -6.46 -16.48
CA GLU A 127 7.85 -5.29 -16.05
C GLU A 127 6.43 -5.34 -16.62
N THR A 128 5.47 -4.77 -15.89
CA THR A 128 4.11 -4.64 -16.40
C THR A 128 4.08 -3.76 -17.66
N ASP A 129 3.33 -4.20 -18.65
CA ASP A 129 3.11 -3.49 -19.91
C ASP A 129 2.14 -2.30 -19.75
N GLU A 130 1.77 -1.67 -20.86
CA GLU A 130 0.81 -0.55 -20.92
C GLU A 130 -0.59 -0.90 -20.39
N ASN A 131 -0.94 -2.18 -20.34
CA ASN A 131 -2.20 -2.69 -19.81
C ASN A 131 -2.05 -3.16 -18.34
N GLY A 132 -0.89 -2.97 -17.72
CA GLY A 132 -0.60 -3.42 -16.36
C GLY A 132 -0.34 -4.92 -16.24
N TYR A 133 -0.04 -5.62 -17.33
CA TYR A 133 0.18 -7.05 -17.36
C TYR A 133 1.65 -7.44 -17.23
N SER A 134 1.90 -8.43 -16.41
CA SER A 134 3.15 -9.19 -16.38
C SER A 134 2.84 -10.67 -16.24
N LYS A 135 3.59 -11.54 -16.90
CA LYS A 135 3.33 -12.97 -16.94
C LYS A 135 4.62 -13.78 -16.82
N VAL A 136 4.52 -14.89 -16.11
CA VAL A 136 5.55 -15.93 -16.06
C VAL A 136 4.87 -17.28 -16.27
N ASP A 137 5.41 -18.08 -17.18
CA ASP A 137 4.91 -19.40 -17.51
C ASP A 137 5.86 -20.52 -17.02
N GLY A 138 5.34 -21.74 -16.92
CA GLY A 138 6.15 -22.94 -16.65
C GLY A 138 6.66 -23.06 -15.23
N LEU A 139 6.04 -22.40 -14.25
CA LEU A 139 6.42 -22.51 -12.85
C LEU A 139 6.08 -23.91 -12.30
N ALA A 140 6.97 -24.47 -11.52
CA ALA A 140 6.73 -25.75 -10.84
C ALA A 140 5.71 -25.58 -9.70
N GLN A 141 5.01 -26.66 -9.35
CA GLN A 141 4.10 -26.66 -8.20
C GLN A 141 4.83 -26.35 -6.90
N GLY A 142 4.19 -25.60 -6.00
CA GLY A 142 4.74 -25.23 -4.71
C GLY A 142 4.23 -23.90 -4.17
N LEU A 143 4.87 -23.44 -3.11
CA LEU A 143 4.64 -22.14 -2.50
C LEU A 143 5.65 -21.14 -3.01
N TYR A 144 5.18 -19.97 -3.39
CA TYR A 144 5.99 -18.87 -3.89
C TYR A 144 5.83 -17.63 -3.01
N LEU A 145 6.93 -16.93 -2.79
CA LEU A 145 6.96 -15.56 -2.30
C LEU A 145 7.04 -14.62 -3.50
N LEU A 146 6.18 -13.61 -3.52
CA LEU A 146 6.23 -12.49 -4.45
C LEU A 146 6.52 -11.21 -3.68
N VAL A 147 7.44 -10.42 -4.22
CA VAL A 147 7.83 -9.11 -3.68
C VAL A 147 7.88 -8.12 -4.82
N GLU A 148 7.29 -6.96 -4.63
CA GLU A 148 7.40 -5.86 -5.57
C GLU A 148 8.77 -5.21 -5.42
N THR A 149 9.59 -5.28 -6.47
CA THR A 149 11.02 -4.89 -6.43
C THR A 149 11.29 -3.57 -7.12
N ARG A 150 10.38 -3.12 -7.97
CA ARG A 150 10.49 -1.85 -8.66
C ARG A 150 9.12 -1.28 -8.99
N VAL A 151 8.99 0.02 -8.81
CA VAL A 151 7.79 0.79 -9.16
C VAL A 151 8.17 2.07 -9.88
N PRO A 152 7.33 2.57 -10.79
CA PRO A 152 7.51 3.90 -11.39
C PRO A 152 7.30 5.01 -10.35
N GLU A 153 7.81 6.21 -10.66
CA GLU A 153 7.82 7.35 -9.74
C GLU A 153 6.42 7.83 -9.30
N ASN A 154 5.39 7.55 -10.08
CA ASN A 154 4.01 7.90 -9.74
C ASN A 154 3.35 6.95 -8.74
N VAL A 155 3.99 5.83 -8.39
CA VAL A 155 3.49 4.92 -7.36
C VAL A 155 3.97 5.38 -6.00
N THR A 156 3.03 5.69 -5.12
CA THR A 156 3.30 6.20 -3.77
C THR A 156 3.18 5.13 -2.68
N SER A 157 2.33 4.13 -2.88
CA SER A 157 2.20 2.99 -1.98
C SER A 157 2.36 1.70 -2.76
N THR A 158 3.30 0.88 -2.33
CA THR A 158 3.68 -0.39 -2.98
C THR A 158 2.87 -1.55 -2.42
N THR A 159 2.69 -2.58 -3.24
CA THR A 159 2.08 -3.84 -2.79
C THR A 159 2.96 -4.50 -1.71
N ALA A 160 2.33 -4.93 -0.62
CA ALA A 160 3.01 -5.73 0.40
C ALA A 160 3.43 -7.09 -0.18
N PRO A 161 4.54 -7.69 0.30
CA PRO A 161 4.90 -9.06 -0.04
C PRO A 161 3.76 -10.04 0.24
N PHE A 162 3.58 -11.04 -0.62
CA PHE A 162 2.52 -12.02 -0.44
C PHE A 162 2.94 -13.42 -0.90
N LEU A 163 2.20 -14.42 -0.44
CA LEU A 163 2.42 -15.82 -0.76
C LEU A 163 1.42 -16.30 -1.80
N VAL A 164 1.90 -17.13 -2.73
CA VAL A 164 1.08 -17.74 -3.79
C VAL A 164 1.35 -19.23 -3.85
N SER A 165 0.28 -20.01 -3.81
CA SER A 165 0.32 -21.46 -4.02
C SER A 165 0.11 -21.77 -5.49
N LEU A 166 0.91 -22.63 -6.06
CA LEU A 166 0.70 -23.24 -7.37
C LEU A 166 0.57 -24.76 -7.25
N PRO A 167 -0.54 -25.35 -7.65
CA PRO A 167 -1.81 -24.71 -8.02
C PRO A 167 -2.56 -24.14 -6.81
N MET A 168 -3.52 -23.27 -7.05
CA MET A 168 -4.54 -22.89 -6.08
C MET A 168 -5.79 -23.76 -6.25
N THR A 169 -6.54 -23.95 -5.17
CA THR A 169 -7.90 -24.53 -5.28
C THR A 169 -8.87 -23.48 -5.81
N THR A 170 -9.86 -23.92 -6.57
CA THR A 170 -11.01 -23.08 -6.93
C THR A 170 -11.75 -22.63 -5.66
N VAL A 171 -12.55 -21.57 -5.75
CA VAL A 171 -13.28 -20.97 -4.61
C VAL A 171 -14.16 -22.00 -3.88
N ASP A 172 -14.73 -22.96 -4.61
CA ASP A 172 -15.52 -24.06 -4.07
C ASP A 172 -14.69 -25.27 -3.60
N GLY A 173 -13.35 -25.21 -3.78
CA GLY A 173 -12.42 -26.26 -3.40
C GLY A 173 -12.49 -27.53 -4.25
N SER A 174 -13.22 -27.53 -5.35
CA SER A 174 -13.50 -28.72 -6.17
C SER A 174 -12.38 -29.07 -7.15
N GLU A 175 -11.61 -28.07 -7.61
CA GLU A 175 -10.60 -28.24 -8.66
C GLU A 175 -9.31 -27.50 -8.34
N TRP A 176 -8.21 -27.93 -8.99
CA TRP A 176 -6.93 -27.25 -8.94
C TRP A 176 -6.77 -26.30 -10.13
N ASN A 177 -6.54 -25.02 -9.83
CA ASN A 177 -6.29 -24.01 -10.85
C ASN A 177 -4.77 -23.81 -11.01
N TYR A 178 -4.26 -24.06 -12.21
CA TYR A 178 -2.87 -23.91 -12.59
C TYR A 178 -2.55 -22.61 -13.34
N ASP A 179 -3.58 -21.88 -13.77
CA ASP A 179 -3.47 -20.59 -14.46
C ASP A 179 -4.05 -19.48 -13.57
N LEU A 180 -3.17 -18.81 -12.85
CA LEU A 180 -3.55 -17.84 -11.83
C LEU A 180 -3.39 -16.42 -12.35
N THR A 181 -4.43 -15.62 -12.18
CA THR A 181 -4.35 -14.17 -12.36
C THR A 181 -4.44 -13.49 -10.98
N LEU A 182 -3.46 -12.65 -10.67
CA LEU A 182 -3.38 -11.90 -9.42
C LEU A 182 -3.53 -10.42 -9.74
N TYR A 183 -4.18 -9.68 -8.83
CA TYR A 183 -4.42 -8.23 -8.96
C TYR A 183 -3.80 -7.48 -7.79
N PRO A 184 -2.47 -7.32 -7.76
CA PRO A 184 -1.81 -6.49 -6.76
C PRO A 184 -2.29 -5.04 -6.87
N LYS A 185 -2.41 -4.36 -5.73
CA LYS A 185 -2.90 -2.98 -5.68
C LYS A 185 -1.80 -2.05 -5.21
N ASN A 186 -1.45 -1.11 -6.06
CA ASN A 186 -0.60 0.02 -5.75
C ASN A 186 -1.43 1.30 -5.63
N GLU A 187 -0.99 2.25 -4.83
CA GLU A 187 -1.58 3.58 -4.80
C GLU A 187 -0.72 4.53 -5.61
N THR A 188 -1.35 5.26 -6.50
CA THR A 188 -0.72 6.33 -7.28
C THR A 188 -1.16 7.66 -6.70
N GLY A 189 -0.64 8.03 -5.60
CA GLY A 189 -0.82 9.24 -4.82
C GLY A 189 -1.54 10.44 -5.42
N ASN A 190 -2.79 10.28 -5.86
CA ASN A 190 -3.62 11.40 -6.24
C ASN A 190 -4.13 12.07 -4.97
N PRO A 191 -3.71 13.30 -4.65
CA PRO A 191 -4.24 14.03 -3.53
C PRO A 191 -5.74 14.26 -3.73
N THR A 192 -6.50 14.16 -2.67
CA THR A 192 -7.88 14.65 -2.68
C THR A 192 -7.87 16.17 -2.64
N LEU A 193 -8.83 16.80 -3.28
CA LEU A 193 -9.01 18.25 -3.21
C LEU A 193 -10.49 18.56 -3.01
N GLU A 194 -10.78 19.31 -1.95
CA GLU A 194 -12.09 19.84 -1.67
C GLU A 194 -11.96 21.35 -1.49
N LYS A 195 -12.76 22.13 -2.23
CA LYS A 195 -12.84 23.57 -2.09
C LYS A 195 -14.23 23.96 -1.64
N THR A 196 -14.31 24.68 -0.56
CA THR A 196 -15.54 25.19 0.01
C THR A 196 -15.44 26.68 0.23
N VAL A 197 -16.58 27.32 0.42
CA VAL A 197 -16.70 28.78 0.55
C VAL A 197 -17.70 29.14 1.64
N ARG A 198 -17.50 30.28 2.29
CA ARG A 198 -18.48 30.91 3.15
C ARG A 198 -18.41 32.42 2.98
N GLU A 199 -19.50 33.10 3.33
CA GLU A 199 -19.52 34.55 3.46
C GLU A 199 -18.76 34.96 4.73
N SER A 200 -17.92 35.96 4.64
CA SER A 200 -17.12 36.43 5.78
C SER A 200 -17.93 37.31 6.71
N LYS A 201 -17.77 37.13 8.02
CA LYS A 201 -18.29 38.04 9.03
C LYS A 201 -17.66 39.44 8.99
N ALA A 202 -16.53 39.58 8.31
CA ALA A 202 -15.83 40.86 8.07
C ALA A 202 -16.30 41.58 6.80
N ASP A 203 -17.38 41.14 6.24
CA ASP A 203 -17.98 41.72 5.04
C ASP A 203 -18.20 43.24 5.16
N THR A 204 -17.76 43.96 4.11
CA THR A 204 -17.90 45.42 4.01
C THR A 204 -18.77 45.83 2.85
N GLY A 205 -19.38 44.88 2.14
CA GLY A 205 -20.19 45.12 0.97
C GLY A 205 -21.64 45.52 1.27
N LYS A 206 -22.51 45.34 0.29
CA LYS A 206 -23.93 45.71 0.35
C LYS A 206 -24.70 45.00 1.45
N ASN A 207 -24.28 43.83 1.82
CA ASN A 207 -24.87 43.00 2.87
C ASN A 207 -24.12 43.08 4.20
N ALA A 208 -23.14 43.97 4.33
CA ALA A 208 -22.33 44.13 5.54
C ALA A 208 -23.19 44.17 6.81
N GLY A 209 -22.87 43.32 7.77
CA GLY A 209 -23.58 43.23 9.04
C GLY A 209 -24.92 42.51 9.00
N LYS A 210 -25.35 41.96 7.86
CA LYS A 210 -26.52 41.08 7.78
C LYS A 210 -26.10 39.66 8.17
N THR A 211 -26.76 39.13 9.19
CA THR A 211 -26.45 37.80 9.73
C THR A 211 -27.29 36.66 9.15
N ASP A 212 -28.24 37.02 8.29
CA ASP A 212 -29.31 36.11 7.88
C ASP A 212 -28.81 35.00 6.92
N ASP A 213 -27.70 35.26 6.22
CA ASP A 213 -27.08 34.31 5.23
C ASP A 213 -25.72 33.78 5.68
N ILE A 214 -25.23 34.20 6.85
CA ILE A 214 -23.95 33.71 7.36
C ILE A 214 -24.14 32.32 7.99
N THR A 215 -23.89 31.27 7.24
CA THR A 215 -23.78 29.96 7.81
C THR A 215 -22.44 29.84 8.56
N ASP A 216 -22.44 29.28 9.78
CA ASP A 216 -21.23 29.08 10.59
C ASP A 216 -20.24 28.09 9.97
N GLY A 217 -20.56 27.51 8.81
CA GLY A 217 -19.76 26.48 8.13
C GLY A 217 -19.43 26.83 6.68
N TYR A 218 -18.38 26.20 6.19
CA TYR A 218 -18.03 26.20 4.78
C TYR A 218 -18.94 25.27 3.99
N ASN A 219 -19.40 25.72 2.82
CA ASN A 219 -20.29 24.99 1.91
C ASN A 219 -19.74 25.03 0.47
N HIS A 220 -20.32 24.25 -0.44
CA HIS A 220 -19.93 24.28 -1.86
C HIS A 220 -20.38 25.55 -2.59
N THR A 221 -21.30 26.30 -2.02
CA THR A 221 -21.82 27.56 -2.55
C THR A 221 -22.01 28.56 -1.43
N ALA A 222 -21.82 29.86 -1.74
CA ALA A 222 -22.17 30.97 -0.89
C ALA A 222 -22.82 32.06 -1.73
N THR A 223 -23.63 32.92 -1.09
CA THR A 223 -24.20 34.09 -1.72
C THR A 223 -23.25 35.28 -1.51
N ALA A 224 -23.00 36.06 -2.54
CA ALA A 224 -22.18 37.26 -2.44
C ALA A 224 -22.70 38.36 -3.36
N SER A 225 -22.57 39.59 -2.91
CA SER A 225 -22.87 40.80 -3.65
C SER A 225 -21.59 41.60 -3.92
N ASP A 226 -21.69 42.67 -4.71
CA ASP A 226 -20.53 43.52 -4.98
C ASP A 226 -19.99 44.16 -3.68
N GLY A 227 -18.70 43.95 -3.44
CA GLY A 227 -18.00 44.40 -2.23
C GLY A 227 -18.03 43.44 -1.05
N ASP A 228 -18.76 42.33 -1.13
CA ASP A 228 -18.76 41.30 -0.09
C ASP A 228 -17.42 40.55 -0.05
N VAL A 229 -17.05 40.12 1.16
CA VAL A 229 -15.85 39.27 1.36
C VAL A 229 -16.29 37.82 1.49
N VAL A 230 -15.71 36.94 0.69
CA VAL A 230 -15.94 35.51 0.75
C VAL A 230 -14.65 34.80 1.19
N GLU A 231 -14.78 33.85 2.10
CA GLU A 231 -13.66 33.05 2.58
C GLU A 231 -13.69 31.68 1.90
N TYR A 232 -12.56 31.28 1.31
CA TYR A 232 -12.40 29.97 0.72
C TYR A 232 -11.56 29.06 1.63
N GLN A 233 -11.97 27.82 1.73
CA GLN A 233 -11.18 26.76 2.35
C GLN A 233 -10.88 25.68 1.30
N VAL A 234 -9.60 25.35 1.16
CA VAL A 234 -9.15 24.25 0.30
C VAL A 234 -8.53 23.19 1.19
N THR A 235 -9.13 22.02 1.21
CA THR A 235 -8.64 20.87 1.97
C THR A 235 -8.11 19.80 1.01
N SER A 236 -6.94 19.28 1.30
CA SER A 236 -6.32 18.22 0.51
C SER A 236 -5.68 17.20 1.41
N THR A 237 -5.83 15.92 1.06
CA THR A 237 -5.15 14.83 1.75
C THR A 237 -3.89 14.47 0.99
N LEU A 238 -2.74 14.57 1.65
CA LEU A 238 -1.47 14.13 1.08
C LEU A 238 -1.48 12.60 0.89
N PRO A 239 -0.86 12.09 -0.19
CA PRO A 239 -0.72 10.66 -0.38
C PRO A 239 0.20 10.07 0.67
N THR A 240 -0.11 8.87 1.14
CA THR A 240 0.81 8.06 1.94
C THR A 240 1.91 7.53 1.02
N ILE A 241 3.17 7.88 1.29
CA ILE A 241 4.32 7.43 0.51
C ILE A 241 5.04 6.33 1.27
N THR A 242 4.99 5.11 0.76
CA THR A 242 5.72 3.93 1.26
C THR A 242 6.75 3.41 0.26
N SER A 243 6.72 3.91 -0.97
CA SER A 243 7.67 3.54 -2.01
C SER A 243 9.02 4.20 -1.76
N PRO A 244 10.14 3.45 -1.76
CA PRO A 244 11.48 4.02 -1.64
C PRO A 244 11.90 4.81 -2.89
N ALA A 245 11.21 4.62 -4.02
CA ALA A 245 11.50 5.32 -5.27
C ALA A 245 10.84 6.70 -5.37
N THR A 246 9.92 7.03 -4.46
CA THR A 246 9.09 8.23 -4.53
C THR A 246 9.28 9.09 -3.29
N ALA A 247 9.46 10.39 -3.49
CA ALA A 247 9.45 11.39 -2.44
C ALA A 247 8.61 12.60 -2.86
N LEU A 248 7.80 13.10 -1.95
CA LEU A 248 7.07 14.34 -2.18
C LEU A 248 8.02 15.52 -2.05
N THR A 249 8.44 16.08 -3.18
CA THR A 249 9.39 17.21 -3.23
C THR A 249 8.69 18.56 -3.33
N THR A 250 7.49 18.58 -3.87
CA THR A 250 6.72 19.82 -4.09
C THR A 250 5.23 19.53 -3.99
N TYR A 251 4.52 20.39 -3.30
CA TYR A 251 3.06 20.36 -3.21
C TYR A 251 2.53 21.77 -3.45
N THR A 252 1.78 21.97 -4.53
CA THR A 252 1.35 23.29 -4.97
C THR A 252 -0.16 23.35 -5.06
N PHE A 253 -0.76 24.36 -4.43
CA PHE A 253 -2.15 24.74 -4.68
C PHE A 253 -2.17 25.82 -5.76
N VAL A 254 -3.01 25.62 -6.75
CA VAL A 254 -3.26 26.61 -7.80
C VAL A 254 -4.73 26.95 -7.79
N ASP A 255 -5.07 28.23 -7.54
CA ASP A 255 -6.44 28.72 -7.59
C ASP A 255 -6.58 29.79 -8.68
N ASN A 256 -7.50 29.56 -9.61
CA ASN A 256 -7.81 30.49 -10.68
C ASN A 256 -9.10 31.24 -10.33
N LEU A 257 -8.96 32.45 -9.85
CA LEU A 257 -10.10 33.29 -9.48
C LEU A 257 -10.89 33.73 -10.72
N SER A 258 -12.21 33.63 -10.63
CA SER A 258 -13.11 34.11 -11.68
C SER A 258 -13.09 35.64 -11.79
N LYS A 259 -13.48 36.14 -12.96
CA LYS A 259 -13.65 37.57 -13.15
C LYS A 259 -14.64 38.16 -12.13
N GLY A 260 -14.24 39.23 -11.49
CA GLY A 260 -15.00 39.88 -10.43
C GLY A 260 -14.59 39.48 -9.01
N ILE A 261 -13.78 38.47 -8.85
CA ILE A 261 -13.18 38.07 -7.56
C ILE A 261 -11.80 38.72 -7.43
N GLN A 262 -11.57 39.43 -6.35
CA GLN A 262 -10.25 40.02 -6.03
C GLN A 262 -9.63 39.31 -4.85
N TYR A 263 -8.37 38.95 -4.98
CA TYR A 263 -7.58 38.36 -3.91
C TYR A 263 -7.21 39.38 -2.83
N ASN A 264 -7.51 39.09 -1.58
CA ASN A 264 -7.07 39.87 -0.43
C ASN A 264 -5.67 39.45 -0.02
N LYS A 265 -4.69 40.33 -0.22
CA LYS A 265 -3.29 40.10 0.15
C LYS A 265 -3.16 39.97 1.67
N ASN A 266 -2.21 39.14 2.08
CA ASN A 266 -1.88 38.84 3.49
C ASN A 266 -2.99 38.14 4.28
N ASP A 267 -3.88 37.46 3.58
CA ASP A 267 -5.06 36.79 4.17
C ASP A 267 -5.05 35.27 3.92
N VAL A 268 -4.01 34.74 3.29
CA VAL A 268 -3.90 33.32 3.08
C VAL A 268 -3.13 32.65 4.21
N LYS A 269 -3.70 31.57 4.72
CA LYS A 269 -3.11 30.69 5.72
C LYS A 269 -3.03 29.28 5.16
N LEU A 270 -1.88 28.66 5.30
CA LEU A 270 -1.66 27.24 4.99
C LEU A 270 -1.38 26.50 6.28
N GLU A 271 -2.09 25.41 6.51
CA GLU A 271 -1.93 24.57 7.69
C GLU A 271 -1.72 23.11 7.27
N PHE A 272 -0.84 22.42 7.98
CA PHE A 272 -0.57 21.00 7.80
C PHE A 272 -0.90 20.23 9.07
N PHE A 273 -1.71 19.21 8.94
CA PHE A 273 -2.18 18.36 10.04
C PHE A 273 -1.75 16.90 9.82
N ARG A 274 -1.52 16.15 10.92
CA ARG A 274 -1.26 14.71 10.85
C ARG A 274 -2.51 13.89 10.58
N ASP A 275 -3.66 14.41 10.97
CA ASP A 275 -4.93 13.71 10.92
C ASP A 275 -5.88 14.33 9.90
N LYS A 276 -6.72 13.48 9.32
CA LYS A 276 -7.73 13.89 8.33
C LYS A 276 -8.79 14.84 8.91
N ALA A 277 -9.00 14.81 10.23
CA ALA A 277 -9.95 15.70 10.91
C ALA A 277 -9.41 17.12 11.13
N CYS A 278 -8.14 17.38 10.77
CA CYS A 278 -7.45 18.65 10.94
C CYS A 278 -7.44 19.13 12.41
N THR A 279 -7.15 18.22 13.33
CA THR A 279 -7.09 18.51 14.77
C THR A 279 -5.66 18.48 15.33
N ASP A 280 -4.75 17.74 14.72
CA ASP A 280 -3.33 17.61 15.11
C ASP A 280 -2.44 18.46 14.18
N LEU A 281 -2.32 19.76 14.50
CA LEU A 281 -1.55 20.72 13.72
C LEU A 281 -0.05 20.45 13.83
N VAL A 282 0.62 20.30 12.69
CA VAL A 282 2.08 20.12 12.58
C VAL A 282 2.78 21.44 12.25
N ALA A 283 2.27 22.16 11.25
CA ALA A 283 2.89 23.37 10.75
C ALA A 283 1.83 24.34 10.22
N ALA A 284 2.10 25.63 10.32
CA ALA A 284 1.29 26.69 9.75
C ALA A 284 2.17 27.75 9.07
N TRP A 285 1.69 28.26 7.95
CA TRP A 285 2.33 29.33 7.19
C TRP A 285 1.31 30.45 6.97
N THR A 286 1.73 31.67 7.24
CA THR A 286 0.90 32.84 7.00
C THR A 286 1.53 33.70 5.92
N GLU A 287 0.73 34.18 5.00
CA GLU A 287 1.22 35.07 3.95
C GLU A 287 1.62 36.43 4.52
N THR A 288 2.78 36.93 4.05
CA THR A 288 3.22 38.31 4.26
C THR A 288 3.84 38.81 2.97
N ASP A 289 3.22 39.83 2.35
CA ASP A 289 3.65 40.39 1.07
C ASP A 289 3.85 39.36 -0.06
N GLY A 290 2.91 38.43 -0.19
CA GLY A 290 2.96 37.35 -1.18
C GLY A 290 3.95 36.22 -0.82
N LYS A 291 4.44 36.17 0.41
CA LYS A 291 5.32 35.10 0.90
C LYS A 291 4.75 34.48 2.17
N PHE A 292 5.04 33.18 2.36
CA PHE A 292 4.66 32.48 3.57
C PHE A 292 5.81 32.49 4.58
N THR A 293 5.47 32.74 5.84
CA THR A 293 6.37 32.51 6.99
C THR A 293 5.96 31.20 7.63
N ALA A 294 6.91 30.26 7.76
CA ALA A 294 6.64 28.97 8.37
C ALA A 294 6.56 29.09 9.90
N SER A 295 5.59 28.39 10.49
CA SER A 295 5.46 28.13 11.91
C SER A 295 5.32 26.63 12.12
N TYR A 296 6.12 26.05 13.01
CA TYR A 296 6.21 24.60 13.21
C TYR A 296 5.76 24.24 14.61
N THR A 297 5.01 23.13 14.72
CA THR A 297 4.62 22.51 15.97
C THR A 297 5.13 21.07 15.95
N ASP A 298 5.94 20.68 16.93
CA ASP A 298 6.52 19.34 17.05
C ASP A 298 7.35 18.84 15.85
N TYR A 299 7.77 19.75 14.98
CA TYR A 299 8.64 19.46 13.84
C TYR A 299 9.79 20.45 13.78
N ASP A 300 11.03 19.95 13.75
CA ASP A 300 12.24 20.75 13.53
C ASP A 300 12.84 20.44 12.15
N PRO A 301 12.68 21.31 11.18
CA PRO A 301 13.21 21.09 9.84
C PRO A 301 14.75 21.06 9.78
N ALA A 302 15.44 21.63 10.76
CA ALA A 302 16.91 21.65 10.82
C ALA A 302 17.48 20.28 11.23
N ASN A 303 16.75 19.51 12.01
CA ASN A 303 17.18 18.20 12.51
C ASN A 303 16.62 17.02 11.72
N GLY A 304 15.81 17.29 10.68
CA GLY A 304 15.30 16.24 9.80
C GLY A 304 14.48 15.16 10.51
N SER A 305 13.79 15.48 11.60
CA SER A 305 12.88 14.56 12.24
C SER A 305 11.75 14.24 11.25
N SER A 306 11.57 12.97 10.96
CA SER A 306 10.49 12.49 10.09
C SER A 306 9.13 12.81 10.69
N MET A 307 8.27 13.42 9.90
CA MET A 307 6.85 13.52 10.20
C MET A 307 6.19 12.16 10.17
#